data_7dc06c63e8fefd3fada6f14e2375ae00
#
_entry.id   7dc06c63e8fefd3fada6f14e2375ae00
#
_cell.length_a   1.000
_cell.length_b   1.000
_cell.length_c   1.000
_cell.angle_alpha   90.00
_cell.angle_beta   90.00
_cell.angle_gamma   90.00
#
_symmetry.space_group_name_H-M   'P 1'
#
loop_
_entity.id
_entity.type
_entity.pdbx_description
1 polymer ?
#
loop_
_entity_poly.entity_id
_entity_poly.type
_entity_poly.pdbx_seq_one_letter_code
_entity_poly.pdbx_strand_id
1 'polypeptide(L)'
;MKKCFLSMLTIALCAAMLACPAALAEGVTAETGQVKAAIVTEAQSGQRIFEKNAEERLNLGGLVRLPALLYALEYMDSGKLAADENIVVSPEAASVGGATAFLKAGETIKAGTAMKAAVMITAGDATFALAEACAGGQDA
;
A
#
# COMPACT_ATOMS: atom_id res chain seq x y z
N MET A 1 -62.93 9.62 19.03
CA MET A 1 -62.55 8.82 17.85
C MET A 1 -61.43 9.41 17.02
N LYS A 2 -61.41 10.71 16.66
CA LYS A 2 -60.33 11.32 15.85
C LYS A 2 -58.93 11.25 16.48
N LYS A 3 -58.78 11.35 17.80
CA LYS A 3 -57.48 11.28 18.50
C LYS A 3 -56.88 9.86 18.50
N CYS A 4 -57.70 8.80 18.61
CA CYS A 4 -57.23 7.42 18.52
C CYS A 4 -56.79 7.05 17.09
N PHE A 5 -57.46 7.58 16.08
CA PHE A 5 -57.13 7.35 14.68
C PHE A 5 -55.78 8.00 14.32
N LEU A 6 -55.54 9.22 14.82
CA LEU A 6 -54.28 9.92 14.60
C LEU A 6 -53.09 9.21 15.30
N SER A 7 -53.31 8.68 16.51
CA SER A 7 -52.31 7.92 17.25
C SER A 7 -51.97 6.57 16.58
N MET A 8 -52.96 5.87 16.01
CA MET A 8 -52.70 4.66 15.23
C MET A 8 -51.92 4.95 13.93
N LEU A 9 -52.20 6.08 13.27
CA LEU A 9 -51.53 6.48 12.04
C LEU A 9 -50.04 6.80 12.30
N THR A 10 -49.75 7.47 13.42
CA THR A 10 -48.34 7.77 13.80
C THR A 10 -47.55 6.52 14.16
N ILE A 11 -48.16 5.56 14.86
CA ILE A 11 -47.50 4.28 15.19
C ILE A 11 -47.25 3.46 13.92
N ALA A 12 -48.17 3.43 12.98
CA ALA A 12 -48.00 2.74 11.70
C ALA A 12 -46.89 3.38 10.85
N LEU A 13 -46.76 4.72 10.85
CA LEU A 13 -45.74 5.44 10.13
C LEU A 13 -44.33 5.21 10.74
N CYS A 14 -44.23 5.17 12.08
CA CYS A 14 -42.99 4.82 12.77
C CYS A 14 -42.58 3.35 12.52
N ALA A 15 -43.54 2.42 12.51
CA ALA A 15 -43.24 1.01 12.20
C ALA A 15 -42.79 0.81 10.75
N ALA A 16 -43.30 1.59 9.80
CA ALA A 16 -42.87 1.56 8.41
C ALA A 16 -41.43 2.09 8.22
N MET A 17 -40.99 3.04 9.04
CA MET A 17 -39.60 3.54 9.01
C MET A 17 -38.60 2.54 9.62
N LEU A 18 -39.02 1.70 10.57
CA LEU A 18 -38.22 0.64 11.15
C LEU A 18 -38.09 -0.61 10.26
N ALA A 19 -38.97 -0.74 9.26
CA ALA A 19 -38.96 -1.81 8.27
C ALA A 19 -38.12 -1.46 6.99
N CYS A 20 -37.26 -0.45 7.07
CA CYS A 20 -36.26 -0.26 6.01
C CYS A 20 -35.42 -1.52 5.99
N PRO A 21 -35.48 -2.38 4.96
CA PRO A 21 -34.55 -3.49 4.87
C PRO A 21 -33.16 -2.85 4.84
N ALA A 22 -32.33 -3.17 5.82
CA ALA A 22 -30.92 -2.92 5.70
C ALA A 22 -30.54 -3.49 4.33
N ALA A 23 -30.27 -2.62 3.36
CA ALA A 23 -29.73 -3.03 2.08
C ALA A 23 -28.47 -3.80 2.45
N LEU A 24 -28.58 -5.13 2.44
CA LEU A 24 -27.41 -5.99 2.49
C LEU A 24 -26.63 -5.55 1.27
N ALA A 25 -25.59 -4.75 1.50
CA ALA A 25 -24.61 -4.48 0.48
C ALA A 25 -24.16 -5.86 0.02
N GLU A 26 -24.59 -6.28 -1.17
CA GLU A 26 -24.04 -7.48 -1.80
C GLU A 26 -22.53 -7.27 -1.80
N GLY A 27 -21.86 -8.04 -0.95
CA GLY A 27 -20.41 -7.95 -0.83
C GLY A 27 -19.83 -8.14 -2.23
N VAL A 28 -18.91 -7.26 -2.61
CA VAL A 28 -18.18 -7.39 -3.87
C VAL A 28 -17.54 -8.77 -3.91
N THR A 29 -18.15 -9.69 -4.65
CA THR A 29 -17.59 -11.02 -4.89
C THR A 29 -16.54 -10.89 -5.99
N ALA A 30 -15.29 -10.62 -5.59
CA ALA A 30 -14.18 -10.69 -6.52
C ALA A 30 -13.88 -12.15 -6.83
N GLU A 31 -13.83 -12.54 -8.11
CA GLU A 31 -13.31 -13.85 -8.51
C GLU A 31 -11.81 -13.93 -8.18
N THR A 32 -11.50 -14.41 -6.99
CA THR A 32 -10.13 -14.54 -6.48
C THR A 32 -9.62 -15.98 -6.59
N GLY A 33 -10.04 -16.73 -7.59
CA GLY A 33 -9.84 -18.18 -7.71
C GLY A 33 -8.42 -18.66 -7.41
N GLN A 34 -7.39 -17.97 -7.89
CA GLN A 34 -5.98 -18.34 -7.70
C GLN A 34 -5.22 -17.43 -6.70
N VAL A 35 -5.84 -16.37 -6.21
CA VAL A 35 -5.21 -15.44 -5.26
C VAL A 35 -5.25 -16.03 -3.86
N LYS A 36 -4.09 -16.14 -3.19
CA LYS A 36 -3.99 -16.70 -1.82
C LYS A 36 -4.61 -15.78 -0.78
N ALA A 37 -4.34 -14.48 -0.86
CA ALA A 37 -4.92 -13.46 0.00
C ALA A 37 -5.21 -12.18 -0.78
N ALA A 38 -6.22 -11.43 -0.37
CA ALA A 38 -6.57 -10.16 -0.98
C ALA A 38 -7.25 -9.24 0.04
N ILE A 39 -6.94 -7.96 -0.04
CA ILE A 39 -7.65 -6.89 0.68
C ILE A 39 -7.94 -5.78 -0.33
N VAL A 40 -9.18 -5.30 -0.31
CA VAL A 40 -9.59 -4.12 -1.05
C VAL A 40 -10.10 -3.09 -0.05
N THR A 41 -9.50 -1.91 -0.06
CA THR A 41 -9.90 -0.81 0.82
C THR A 41 -10.30 0.41 0.01
N GLU A 42 -11.25 1.19 0.51
CA GLU A 42 -11.54 2.51 -0.02
C GLU A 42 -10.43 3.47 0.40
N ALA A 43 -9.88 4.24 -0.54
CA ALA A 43 -8.65 4.99 -0.35
C ALA A 43 -8.77 6.18 0.64
N GLN A 44 -9.96 6.80 0.74
CA GLN A 44 -10.15 7.98 1.58
C GLN A 44 -10.51 7.61 3.02
N SER A 45 -11.41 6.65 3.20
CA SER A 45 -11.91 6.22 4.51
C SER A 45 -11.12 5.08 5.15
N GLY A 46 -10.34 4.34 4.35
CA GLY A 46 -9.68 3.11 4.77
C GLY A 46 -10.64 1.94 4.99
N GLN A 47 -11.93 2.10 4.65
CA GLN A 47 -12.92 1.04 4.83
C GLN A 47 -12.56 -0.19 4.00
N ARG A 48 -12.53 -1.36 4.62
CA ARG A 48 -12.34 -2.63 3.92
C ARG A 48 -13.62 -3.02 3.18
N ILE A 49 -13.53 -3.12 1.85
CA ILE A 49 -14.64 -3.47 0.95
C ILE A 49 -14.67 -4.99 0.73
N PHE A 50 -13.49 -5.60 0.66
CA PHE A 50 -13.34 -7.03 0.42
C PHE A 50 -12.11 -7.57 1.15
N GLU A 51 -12.22 -8.76 1.70
CA GLU A 51 -11.12 -9.47 2.36
C GLU A 51 -11.15 -10.95 2.02
N LYS A 52 -9.98 -11.51 1.76
CA LYS A 52 -9.74 -12.95 1.66
C LYS A 52 -8.42 -13.26 2.34
N ASN A 53 -8.43 -14.08 3.38
CA ASN A 53 -7.24 -14.49 4.12
C ASN A 53 -6.35 -13.30 4.54
N ALA A 54 -6.95 -12.18 4.95
CA ALA A 54 -6.25 -10.91 5.19
C ALA A 54 -5.20 -11.00 6.31
N GLU A 55 -5.39 -11.90 7.27
CA GLU A 55 -4.51 -12.10 8.43
C GLU A 55 -3.53 -13.26 8.23
N GLU A 56 -3.56 -13.92 7.07
CA GLU A 56 -2.66 -15.03 6.79
C GLU A 56 -1.23 -14.54 6.56
N ARG A 57 -0.26 -15.17 7.22
CA ARG A 57 1.15 -14.88 7.01
C ARG A 57 1.63 -15.54 5.73
N LEU A 58 1.90 -14.73 4.73
CA LEU A 58 2.36 -15.16 3.42
C LEU A 58 3.77 -14.65 3.14
N ASN A 59 4.50 -15.40 2.31
CA ASN A 59 5.74 -14.90 1.75
C ASN A 59 5.41 -13.85 0.68
N LEU A 60 5.75 -12.60 0.96
CA LEU A 60 5.42 -11.45 0.11
C LEU A 60 6.30 -11.31 -1.14
N GLY A 61 7.41 -12.09 -1.22
CA GLY A 61 8.33 -11.97 -2.36
C GLY A 61 8.79 -10.52 -2.56
N GLY A 62 8.64 -9.99 -3.77
CA GLY A 62 9.05 -8.62 -4.10
C GLY A 62 8.32 -7.51 -3.35
N LEU A 63 7.14 -7.77 -2.78
CA LEU A 63 6.37 -6.77 -2.03
C LEU A 63 7.05 -6.35 -0.71
N VAL A 64 7.98 -7.14 -0.21
CA VAL A 64 8.78 -6.80 0.99
C VAL A 64 9.56 -5.48 0.82
N ARG A 65 9.79 -5.05 -0.41
CA ARG A 65 10.49 -3.79 -0.75
C ARG A 65 9.63 -2.54 -0.59
N LEU A 66 8.29 -2.67 -0.59
CA LEU A 66 7.39 -1.52 -0.49
C LEU A 66 7.62 -0.64 0.75
N PRO A 67 7.82 -1.19 1.97
CA PRO A 67 8.14 -0.37 3.14
C PRO A 67 9.44 0.44 2.98
N ALA A 68 10.48 -0.15 2.37
CA ALA A 68 11.73 0.55 2.11
C ALA A 68 11.56 1.70 1.10
N LEU A 69 10.76 1.48 0.05
CA LEU A 69 10.44 2.52 -0.93
C LEU A 69 9.59 3.64 -0.33
N LEU A 70 8.62 3.29 0.51
CA LEU A 70 7.81 4.29 1.22
C LEU A 70 8.69 5.15 2.13
N TYR A 71 9.56 4.53 2.91
CA TYR A 71 10.50 5.24 3.77
C TYR A 71 11.42 6.17 2.97
N ALA A 72 11.94 5.70 1.83
CA ALA A 72 12.79 6.51 0.96
C ALA A 72 12.02 7.70 0.37
N LEU A 73 10.75 7.52 -0.02
CA LEU A 73 9.90 8.62 -0.49
C LEU A 73 9.65 9.66 0.61
N GLU A 74 9.29 9.23 1.82
CA GLU A 74 9.11 10.14 2.96
C GLU A 74 10.40 10.89 3.30
N TYR A 75 11.54 10.20 3.19
CA TYR A 75 12.85 10.81 3.42
C TYR A 75 13.17 11.88 2.38
N MET A 76 12.83 11.63 1.11
CA MET A 76 12.97 12.60 0.01
C MET A 76 11.98 13.77 0.17
N ASP A 77 10.73 13.50 0.51
CA ASP A 77 9.70 14.54 0.73
C ASP A 77 10.05 15.46 1.92
N SER A 78 10.74 14.92 2.93
CA SER A 78 11.26 15.72 4.04
C SER A 78 12.48 16.57 3.69
N GLY A 79 12.97 16.50 2.46
CA GLY A 79 14.14 17.24 1.96
C GLY A 79 15.50 16.73 2.47
N LYS A 80 15.54 15.54 3.09
CA LYS A 80 16.78 14.95 3.61
C LYS A 80 17.61 14.26 2.54
N LEU A 81 17.00 13.88 1.43
CA LEU A 81 17.65 13.33 0.25
C LEU A 81 17.02 13.97 -0.99
N ALA A 82 17.79 14.74 -1.74
CA ALA A 82 17.28 15.36 -2.96
C ALA A 82 17.18 14.35 -4.11
N ALA A 83 16.17 14.48 -4.97
CA ALA A 83 15.99 13.57 -6.10
C ALA A 83 17.16 13.59 -7.11
N ASP A 84 17.87 14.70 -7.20
CA ASP A 84 19.06 14.91 -8.04
C ASP A 84 20.37 14.63 -7.31
N GLU A 85 20.30 14.30 -6.02
CA GLU A 85 21.46 13.89 -5.23
C GLU A 85 22.03 12.56 -5.71
N ASN A 86 23.36 12.49 -5.73
CA ASN A 86 24.07 11.30 -6.13
C ASN A 86 24.23 10.35 -4.94
N ILE A 87 23.80 9.12 -5.11
CA ILE A 87 24.03 8.01 -4.18
C ILE A 87 25.04 7.04 -4.79
N VAL A 88 25.90 6.47 -3.96
CA VAL A 88 26.88 5.47 -4.40
C VAL A 88 26.31 4.08 -4.15
N VAL A 89 26.47 3.19 -5.11
CA VAL A 89 26.02 1.81 -5.00
C VAL A 89 27.05 0.99 -4.24
N SER A 90 26.66 0.43 -3.11
CA SER A 90 27.53 -0.45 -2.33
C SER A 90 27.76 -1.81 -3.02
N PRO A 91 28.82 -2.56 -2.65
CA PRO A 91 28.98 -3.93 -3.09
C PRO A 91 27.79 -4.82 -2.70
N GLU A 92 27.21 -4.58 -1.55
CA GLU A 92 26.04 -5.26 -1.03
C GLU A 92 24.82 -5.00 -1.92
N ALA A 93 24.55 -3.74 -2.24
CA ALA A 93 23.48 -3.35 -3.16
C ALA A 93 23.65 -4.01 -4.54
N ALA A 94 24.86 -3.97 -5.09
CA ALA A 94 25.17 -4.56 -6.39
C ALA A 94 25.04 -6.09 -6.41
N SER A 95 25.13 -6.76 -5.24
CA SER A 95 25.00 -8.21 -5.11
C SER A 95 23.58 -8.70 -4.96
N VAL A 96 22.59 -7.80 -4.82
CA VAL A 96 21.18 -8.17 -4.61
C VAL A 96 20.65 -8.92 -5.83
N GLY A 97 20.16 -10.13 -5.59
CA GLY A 97 19.61 -10.98 -6.64
C GLY A 97 18.15 -10.65 -6.99
N GLY A 98 17.65 -11.28 -8.05
CA GLY A 98 16.29 -11.11 -8.57
C GLY A 98 16.21 -10.04 -9.65
N ALA A 99 15.11 -9.26 -9.68
CA ALA A 99 15.00 -8.13 -10.58
C ALA A 99 15.98 -7.02 -10.16
N THR A 100 16.83 -6.57 -11.09
CA THR A 100 17.89 -5.59 -10.84
C THR A 100 17.96 -4.57 -11.97
N ALA A 101 18.51 -3.41 -11.69
CA ALA A 101 18.86 -2.40 -12.67
C ALA A 101 20.31 -2.59 -13.20
N PHE A 102 20.98 -3.68 -12.80
CA PHE A 102 22.37 -4.02 -13.14
C PHE A 102 23.39 -2.95 -12.71
N LEU A 103 23.14 -2.35 -11.54
CA LEU A 103 24.03 -1.38 -10.94
C LEU A 103 25.33 -2.05 -10.49
N LYS A 104 26.43 -1.36 -10.66
CA LYS A 104 27.78 -1.87 -10.29
C LYS A 104 28.23 -1.25 -8.98
N ALA A 105 28.96 -2.03 -8.18
CA ALA A 105 29.57 -1.52 -6.97
C ALA A 105 30.49 -0.31 -7.28
N GLY A 106 30.35 0.76 -6.49
CA GLY A 106 31.05 2.03 -6.70
C GLY A 106 30.44 2.93 -7.78
N GLU A 107 29.39 2.47 -8.49
CA GLU A 107 28.67 3.31 -9.44
C GLU A 107 27.88 4.40 -8.70
N THR A 108 27.79 5.57 -9.33
CA THR A 108 27.02 6.69 -8.80
C THR A 108 25.76 6.87 -9.62
N ILE A 109 24.61 6.89 -8.95
CA ILE A 109 23.30 7.08 -9.56
C ILE A 109 22.52 8.17 -8.81
N LYS A 110 21.69 8.93 -9.50
CA LYS A 110 20.78 9.89 -8.84
C LYS A 110 19.70 9.17 -8.04
N ALA A 111 19.40 9.64 -6.82
CA ALA A 111 18.38 9.08 -5.94
C ALA A 111 17.03 8.93 -6.63
N GLY A 112 16.59 9.97 -7.38
CA GLY A 112 15.35 9.89 -8.16
C GLY A 112 15.36 8.88 -9.31
N THR A 113 16.54 8.59 -9.89
CA THR A 113 16.68 7.54 -10.92
C THR A 113 16.63 6.16 -10.28
N ALA A 114 17.32 5.98 -9.16
CA ALA A 114 17.25 4.74 -8.37
C ALA A 114 15.80 4.45 -7.91
N MET A 115 15.06 5.48 -7.43
CA MET A 115 13.65 5.36 -7.07
C MET A 115 12.79 4.91 -8.27
N LYS A 116 12.99 5.50 -9.45
CA LYS A 116 12.25 5.07 -10.65
C LYS A 116 12.56 3.62 -11.03
N ALA A 117 13.84 3.20 -10.98
CA ALA A 117 14.22 1.83 -11.25
C ALA A 117 13.59 0.86 -10.22
N ALA A 118 13.63 1.22 -8.94
CA ALA A 118 13.06 0.43 -7.87
C ALA A 118 11.53 0.22 -8.04
N VAL A 119 10.80 1.26 -8.47
CA VAL A 119 9.33 1.20 -8.65
C VAL A 119 8.95 0.53 -9.97
N MET A 120 9.58 0.91 -11.08
CA MET A 120 9.14 0.48 -12.43
C MET A 120 9.48 -0.98 -12.74
N ILE A 121 10.68 -1.41 -12.34
CA ILE A 121 11.17 -2.76 -12.63
C ILE A 121 11.43 -3.59 -11.37
N THR A 122 11.00 -3.09 -10.23
CA THR A 122 11.24 -3.73 -8.91
C THR A 122 12.72 -4.04 -8.65
N ALA A 123 13.62 -3.14 -9.07
CA ALA A 123 15.06 -3.32 -8.96
C ALA A 123 15.51 -3.41 -7.50
N GLY A 124 16.06 -4.57 -7.13
CA GLY A 124 16.52 -4.84 -5.77
C GLY A 124 17.76 -4.05 -5.39
N ASP A 125 18.72 -3.98 -6.30
CA ASP A 125 19.97 -3.22 -6.17
C ASP A 125 19.68 -1.72 -5.95
N ALA A 126 18.79 -1.12 -6.75
CA ALA A 126 18.38 0.26 -6.60
C ALA A 126 17.61 0.52 -5.29
N THR A 127 16.76 -0.42 -4.87
CA THR A 127 16.02 -0.32 -3.59
C THR A 127 16.99 -0.36 -2.41
N PHE A 128 17.98 -1.25 -2.47
CA PHE A 128 18.96 -1.40 -1.41
C PHE A 128 19.87 -0.16 -1.31
N ALA A 129 20.37 0.34 -2.44
CA ALA A 129 21.17 1.56 -2.48
C ALA A 129 20.41 2.79 -1.94
N LEU A 130 19.11 2.91 -2.23
CA LEU A 130 18.25 3.95 -1.65
C LEU A 130 18.09 3.80 -0.14
N ALA A 131 17.88 2.58 0.34
CA ALA A 131 17.73 2.33 1.77
C ALA A 131 19.00 2.68 2.55
N GLU A 132 20.18 2.33 2.02
CA GLU A 132 21.47 2.73 2.59
C GLU A 132 21.65 4.25 2.63
N ALA A 133 21.32 4.94 1.53
CA ALA A 133 21.40 6.39 1.47
C ALA A 133 20.48 7.07 2.51
N CYS A 134 19.30 6.51 2.74
CA CYS A 134 18.36 7.04 3.74
C CYS A 134 18.76 6.69 5.18
N ALA A 135 19.45 5.57 5.41
CA ALA A 135 19.88 5.14 6.74
C ALA A 135 21.06 5.95 7.30
N GLY A 136 21.57 6.93 6.57
CA GLY A 136 22.71 7.74 6.98
C GLY A 136 24.02 7.27 6.38
N GLY A 137 23.91 6.46 5.35
CA GLY A 137 25.00 6.15 4.48
C GLY A 137 25.92 5.06 4.93
N GLN A 138 26.78 4.85 4.13
CA GLN A 138 27.97 4.07 3.97
C GLN A 138 28.99 4.16 5.12
N ASP A 139 28.64 4.77 6.26
CA ASP A 139 29.48 4.95 7.44
C ASP A 139 28.89 4.33 8.72
N ALA A 140 27.88 3.44 8.59
CA ALA A 140 27.28 2.73 9.73
C ALA A 140 27.59 1.24 9.71
#